data_59c8784bf0ab023bf77117455da31d2f
#
_entry.id   59c8784bf0ab023bf77117455da31d2f
#
_cell.length_a   1.000
_cell.length_b   1.000
_cell.length_c   1.000
_cell.angle_alpha   90.00
_cell.angle_beta   90.00
_cell.angle_gamma   90.00
#
_symmetry.space_group_name_H-M   'P 1'
#
loop_
_entity.id
_entity.type
_entity.pdbx_description
1 polymer ?
#
loop_
_entity_poly.entity_id
_entity_poly.type
_entity_poly.pdbx_seq_one_letter_code
_entity_poly.pdbx_strand_id
1 'polypeptide(L)'
;MSKFLKYFLISIVVIAIIALLFLFRPISSKKINTTADEAVVDVVLIGGGIMSATLGTYLNELEPSWKIQMFERLDHVAQESSNGLNNAGTGHSGFMEMNYTSIKDGKMDISKAVKTASQFEITKQFWAYQVKNGVLGQPSSFINPVPHIAFVWGDNVNFLKQRHQAMIQNPLFSAMKYSDNPEEIKQWAPLVMEGRDPKQKVAATRMEVGSDVDYGAITTQLVGHLSKQPEFKLNTSSEVTGISQNDDKTWTVTYKNLKTNVESHIKTRFVFVGAGGATIRLLQMTGLEETKQYAGFPIGGIFLMTDNPEVTKKHTVKAYGRAELGAPPMSVPHIDTRYIDGKKYVLFGPFATYSNKFLKNGSQFDLMDSTNKNNVIPMAKIGLENMDLVNYLVKQVMMSPQDQFNELKKYYPDAKFDDWKINQGGQRVQIIKQEPGQAAKLQFGTEIFISKDKSVTGLLGASPGASTSPYIMLDLLEKTFPEQVKGQWNAKLHEIIKSYQQDLSQDAVLLDQVRQYTSTTLGLHYTPVKAANDAQFKQQAAQ
;
A
#
# COMPACT_ATOMS: atom_id res chain seq x y z
N MET A 1 -1.57 -17.14 -54.10
CA MET A 1 -1.64 -17.02 -52.64
C MET A 1 -2.47 -18.19 -52.12
N SER A 2 -1.89 -19.05 -51.25
CA SER A 2 -2.58 -20.22 -50.73
C SER A 2 -3.84 -19.80 -49.93
N LYS A 3 -4.91 -20.63 -49.94
CA LYS A 3 -6.11 -20.36 -49.14
C LYS A 3 -5.78 -20.07 -47.68
N PHE A 4 -4.77 -20.75 -47.12
CA PHE A 4 -4.26 -20.55 -45.76
C PHE A 4 -3.73 -19.12 -45.54
N LEU A 5 -2.89 -18.60 -46.45
CA LEU A 5 -2.33 -17.25 -46.34
C LEU A 5 -3.45 -16.17 -46.44
N LYS A 6 -4.46 -16.41 -47.25
CA LYS A 6 -5.62 -15.51 -47.38
C LYS A 6 -6.42 -15.44 -46.08
N TYR A 7 -6.74 -16.58 -45.46
CA TYR A 7 -7.45 -16.62 -44.18
C TYR A 7 -6.61 -16.06 -43.03
N PHE A 8 -5.30 -16.31 -43.02
CA PHE A 8 -4.38 -15.74 -42.05
C PHE A 8 -4.34 -14.20 -42.10
N LEU A 9 -4.22 -13.63 -43.32
CA LEU A 9 -4.27 -12.17 -43.51
C LEU A 9 -5.62 -11.57 -43.10
N ILE A 10 -6.72 -12.24 -43.47
CA ILE A 10 -8.08 -11.80 -43.04
C ILE A 10 -8.16 -11.80 -41.49
N SER A 11 -7.67 -12.84 -40.85
CA SER A 11 -7.66 -12.90 -39.36
C SER A 11 -6.87 -11.76 -38.75
N ILE A 12 -5.70 -11.42 -39.27
CA ILE A 12 -4.91 -10.26 -38.80
C ILE A 12 -5.68 -8.95 -38.95
N VAL A 13 -6.30 -8.74 -40.10
CA VAL A 13 -7.11 -7.53 -40.35
C VAL A 13 -8.31 -7.45 -39.42
N VAL A 14 -9.02 -8.55 -39.20
CA VAL A 14 -10.14 -8.62 -38.24
C VAL A 14 -9.68 -8.31 -36.82
N ILE A 15 -8.56 -8.90 -36.38
CA ILE A 15 -7.98 -8.63 -35.05
C ILE A 15 -7.59 -7.14 -34.92
N ALA A 16 -6.97 -6.57 -35.96
CA ALA A 16 -6.59 -5.16 -35.98
C ALA A 16 -7.82 -4.23 -35.90
N ILE A 17 -8.89 -4.56 -36.64
CA ILE A 17 -10.16 -3.80 -36.58
C ILE A 17 -10.78 -3.90 -35.17
N ILE A 18 -10.84 -5.08 -34.58
CA ILE A 18 -11.36 -5.29 -33.22
C ILE A 18 -10.54 -4.48 -32.23
N ALA A 19 -9.21 -4.52 -32.32
CA ALA A 19 -8.32 -3.74 -31.47
C ALA A 19 -8.54 -2.23 -31.61
N LEU A 20 -8.71 -1.73 -32.85
CA LEU A 20 -9.03 -0.32 -33.12
C LEU A 20 -10.38 0.07 -32.53
N LEU A 21 -11.43 -0.70 -32.77
CA LEU A 21 -12.76 -0.44 -32.22
C LEU A 21 -12.71 -0.39 -30.68
N PHE A 22 -11.91 -1.26 -30.08
CA PHE A 22 -11.73 -1.31 -28.64
C PHE A 22 -11.00 -0.07 -28.10
N LEU A 23 -9.94 0.38 -28.76
CA LEU A 23 -9.15 1.56 -28.36
C LEU A 23 -9.95 2.87 -28.46
N PHE A 24 -10.86 2.96 -29.42
CA PHE A 24 -11.67 4.17 -29.65
C PHE A 24 -13.04 4.16 -28.98
N ARG A 25 -13.38 3.09 -28.24
CA ARG A 25 -14.64 3.06 -27.48
C ARG A 25 -14.72 4.18 -26.44
N PRO A 26 -15.90 4.76 -26.19
CA PRO A 26 -16.09 5.70 -25.08
C PRO A 26 -15.98 4.95 -23.75
N ILE A 27 -15.14 5.47 -22.84
CA ILE A 27 -15.00 4.93 -21.48
C ILE A 27 -15.86 5.72 -20.48
N SER A 28 -16.17 6.99 -20.79
CA SER A 28 -17.02 7.83 -19.95
C SER A 28 -18.43 7.24 -19.80
N SER A 29 -18.96 7.35 -18.58
CA SER A 29 -20.33 6.91 -18.26
C SER A 29 -21.36 7.74 -19.04
N LYS A 30 -22.49 7.11 -19.40
CA LYS A 30 -23.64 7.85 -19.91
C LYS A 30 -24.19 8.75 -18.80
N LYS A 31 -24.53 10.00 -19.14
CA LYS A 31 -25.30 10.85 -18.23
C LYS A 31 -26.67 10.21 -18.02
N ILE A 32 -27.07 10.09 -16.76
CA ILE A 32 -28.43 9.73 -16.36
C ILE A 32 -29.14 11.03 -16.03
N ASN A 33 -30.34 11.22 -16.56
CA ASN A 33 -31.16 12.36 -16.20
C ASN A 33 -31.65 12.19 -14.75
N THR A 34 -31.05 12.92 -13.84
CA THR A 34 -31.51 13.02 -12.44
C THR A 34 -32.48 14.18 -12.30
N THR A 35 -33.49 14.01 -11.45
CA THR A 35 -34.41 15.09 -11.13
C THR A 35 -33.83 16.02 -10.05
N ALA A 36 -34.28 17.26 -10.00
CA ALA A 36 -33.83 18.22 -8.99
C ALA A 36 -34.21 17.78 -7.56
N ASP A 37 -35.29 17.02 -7.43
CA ASP A 37 -35.84 16.55 -6.14
C ASP A 37 -35.21 15.25 -5.61
N GLU A 38 -34.25 14.66 -6.35
CA GLU A 38 -33.55 13.46 -5.87
C GLU A 38 -32.72 13.76 -4.63
N ALA A 39 -32.84 12.88 -3.62
CA ALA A 39 -32.04 12.96 -2.40
C ALA A 39 -30.53 12.92 -2.71
N VAL A 40 -29.80 13.90 -2.21
CA VAL A 40 -28.36 14.02 -2.38
C VAL A 40 -27.66 13.55 -1.10
N VAL A 41 -26.72 12.62 -1.21
CA VAL A 41 -25.79 12.28 -0.13
C VAL A 41 -24.55 13.16 -0.20
N ASP A 42 -23.88 13.35 0.93
CA ASP A 42 -22.71 14.22 0.97
C ASP A 42 -21.49 13.53 0.32
N VAL A 43 -21.29 12.25 0.65
CA VAL A 43 -20.12 11.50 0.21
C VAL A 43 -20.48 10.10 -0.28
N VAL A 44 -19.89 9.71 -1.40
CA VAL A 44 -19.83 8.32 -1.86
C VAL A 44 -18.39 7.82 -1.80
N LEU A 45 -18.18 6.70 -1.10
CA LEU A 45 -16.90 5.98 -1.02
C LEU A 45 -16.99 4.72 -1.89
N ILE A 46 -16.14 4.58 -2.89
CA ILE A 46 -16.13 3.43 -3.80
C ILE A 46 -14.96 2.51 -3.46
N GLY A 47 -15.28 1.26 -3.06
CA GLY A 47 -14.37 0.25 -2.57
C GLY A 47 -14.30 0.20 -1.04
N GLY A 48 -14.47 -1.00 -0.47
CA GLY A 48 -14.45 -1.26 0.98
C GLY A 48 -13.04 -1.61 1.52
N GLY A 49 -12.00 -0.94 1.01
CA GLY A 49 -10.62 -1.12 1.47
C GLY A 49 -10.22 -0.15 2.58
N ILE A 50 -8.98 -0.31 3.09
CA ILE A 50 -8.44 0.49 4.21
C ILE A 50 -8.51 2.01 3.96
N MET A 51 -8.37 2.47 2.71
CA MET A 51 -8.40 3.89 2.38
C MET A 51 -9.80 4.49 2.57
N SER A 52 -10.82 3.85 1.99
CA SER A 52 -12.22 4.29 2.18
C SER A 52 -12.67 4.15 3.63
N ALA A 53 -12.26 3.10 4.33
CA ALA A 53 -12.54 2.91 5.75
C ALA A 53 -11.93 4.04 6.59
N THR A 54 -10.66 4.39 6.33
CA THR A 54 -9.96 5.48 7.03
C THR A 54 -10.58 6.85 6.71
N LEU A 55 -10.85 7.15 5.44
CA LEU A 55 -11.50 8.41 5.05
C LEU A 55 -12.90 8.54 5.65
N GLY A 56 -13.70 7.46 5.56
CA GLY A 56 -15.03 7.43 6.16
C GLY A 56 -15.00 7.67 7.67
N THR A 57 -13.99 7.13 8.37
CA THR A 57 -13.81 7.38 9.81
C THR A 57 -13.44 8.82 10.10
N TYR A 58 -12.50 9.44 9.35
CA TYR A 58 -12.22 10.86 9.49
C TYR A 58 -13.46 11.72 9.25
N LEU A 59 -14.18 11.47 8.17
CA LEU A 59 -15.37 12.26 7.82
C LEU A 59 -16.47 12.11 8.87
N ASN A 60 -16.69 10.92 9.41
CA ASN A 60 -17.64 10.71 10.49
C ASN A 60 -17.25 11.44 11.79
N GLU A 61 -15.96 11.54 12.09
CA GLU A 61 -15.47 12.31 13.25
C GLU A 61 -15.55 13.83 13.05
N LEU A 62 -15.33 14.30 11.81
CA LEU A 62 -15.26 15.72 11.45
C LEU A 62 -16.64 16.31 11.13
N GLU A 63 -17.52 15.52 10.53
CA GLU A 63 -18.88 15.91 10.09
C GLU A 63 -19.89 14.79 10.37
N PRO A 64 -20.27 14.55 11.62
CA PRO A 64 -21.17 13.44 11.98
C PRO A 64 -22.55 13.49 11.31
N SER A 65 -22.95 14.65 10.80
CA SER A 65 -24.23 14.87 10.09
C SER A 65 -24.17 14.54 8.59
N TRP A 66 -22.98 14.32 8.03
CA TRP A 66 -22.87 14.03 6.62
C TRP A 66 -23.36 12.62 6.29
N LYS A 67 -24.19 12.52 5.26
CA LYS A 67 -24.66 11.25 4.72
C LYS A 67 -23.58 10.61 3.87
N ILE A 68 -23.06 9.47 4.32
CA ILE A 68 -21.97 8.74 3.66
C ILE A 68 -22.49 7.40 3.17
N GLN A 69 -22.28 7.07 1.90
CA GLN A 69 -22.54 5.73 1.39
C GLN A 69 -21.27 5.09 0.85
N MET A 70 -20.99 3.86 1.30
CA MET A 70 -19.88 3.04 0.80
C MET A 70 -20.41 1.93 -0.11
N PHE A 71 -19.76 1.74 -1.25
CA PHE A 71 -20.07 0.67 -2.21
C PHE A 71 -18.89 -0.29 -2.31
N GLU A 72 -19.15 -1.57 -2.01
CA GLU A 72 -18.19 -2.65 -2.16
C GLU A 72 -18.74 -3.72 -3.12
N ARG A 73 -17.94 -4.08 -4.12
CA ARG A 73 -18.32 -5.05 -5.16
C ARG A 73 -18.47 -6.47 -4.59
N LEU A 74 -17.59 -6.83 -3.66
CA LEU A 74 -17.60 -8.13 -3.00
C LEU A 74 -18.66 -8.15 -1.88
N ASP A 75 -18.91 -9.33 -1.33
CA ASP A 75 -19.91 -9.55 -0.28
C ASP A 75 -19.47 -9.04 1.10
N HIS A 76 -18.15 -8.81 1.28
CA HIS A 76 -17.53 -8.25 2.48
C HIS A 76 -16.50 -7.20 2.12
N VAL A 77 -16.19 -6.30 3.06
CA VAL A 77 -15.08 -5.36 2.96
C VAL A 77 -13.73 -6.07 3.17
N ALA A 78 -12.64 -5.40 2.81
CA ALA A 78 -11.26 -5.87 3.04
C ALA A 78 -10.85 -7.17 2.33
N GLN A 79 -11.50 -7.59 1.25
CA GLN A 79 -11.19 -8.86 0.59
C GLN A 79 -10.08 -8.76 -0.48
N GLU A 80 -9.73 -7.56 -0.93
CA GLU A 80 -8.66 -7.33 -1.91
C GLU A 80 -7.32 -7.01 -1.22
N SER A 81 -6.62 -5.98 -1.63
CA SER A 81 -5.28 -5.65 -1.12
C SER A 81 -5.20 -5.45 0.40
N SER A 82 -6.29 -5.08 1.07
CA SER A 82 -6.36 -4.91 2.52
C SER A 82 -6.42 -6.22 3.29
N ASN A 83 -6.84 -7.34 2.68
CA ASN A 83 -6.91 -8.63 3.34
C ASN A 83 -5.55 -9.06 3.91
N GLY A 84 -5.51 -9.59 5.13
CA GLY A 84 -4.28 -9.97 5.83
C GLY A 84 -3.39 -10.96 5.06
N LEU A 85 -3.98 -11.85 4.26
CA LEU A 85 -3.27 -12.81 3.40
C LEU A 85 -2.78 -12.20 2.07
N ASN A 86 -3.23 -11.00 1.70
CA ASN A 86 -2.91 -10.37 0.43
C ASN A 86 -1.75 -9.38 0.49
N ASN A 87 -1.16 -9.17 1.67
CA ASN A 87 -0.05 -8.25 1.91
C ASN A 87 0.90 -8.78 2.98
N ALA A 88 2.06 -8.13 3.11
CA ALA A 88 3.07 -8.50 4.11
C ALA A 88 2.79 -7.96 5.53
N GLY A 89 1.76 -7.14 5.71
CA GLY A 89 1.39 -6.56 7.01
C GLY A 89 2.49 -5.74 7.67
N THR A 90 3.32 -5.10 6.91
CA THR A 90 4.42 -4.30 7.44
C THR A 90 3.92 -2.94 7.88
N GLY A 91 4.15 -2.60 9.15
CA GLY A 91 4.06 -1.22 9.63
C GLY A 91 5.25 -0.42 9.11
N HIS A 92 5.17 0.04 7.83
CA HIS A 92 6.30 0.67 7.15
C HIS A 92 6.80 1.92 7.87
N SER A 93 7.91 1.78 8.58
CA SER A 93 8.53 2.83 9.40
C SER A 93 9.90 3.27 8.87
N GLY A 94 10.27 2.83 7.67
CA GLY A 94 11.57 3.14 7.07
C GLY A 94 12.76 2.48 7.78
N PHE A 95 12.54 1.58 8.72
CA PHE A 95 13.60 0.98 9.53
C PHE A 95 14.46 -0.01 8.75
N MET A 96 13.83 -0.91 8.03
CA MET A 96 14.47 -2.05 7.37
C MET A 96 14.50 -1.94 5.85
N GLU A 97 13.68 -1.09 5.24
CA GLU A 97 13.56 -0.97 3.79
C GLU A 97 14.77 -0.22 3.22
N MET A 98 15.78 -0.97 2.77
CA MET A 98 17.05 -0.41 2.29
C MET A 98 16.90 0.39 0.99
N ASN A 99 15.85 0.18 0.22
CA ASN A 99 15.50 0.97 -0.96
C ASN A 99 14.90 2.36 -0.64
N TYR A 100 14.71 2.68 0.65
CA TYR A 100 14.36 4.03 1.10
C TYR A 100 15.58 4.89 1.39
N THR A 101 16.77 4.34 1.17
CA THR A 101 18.04 5.04 1.29
C THR A 101 18.85 4.84 0.01
N SER A 102 19.59 5.86 -0.39
CA SER A 102 20.44 5.82 -1.58
C SER A 102 21.70 6.64 -1.37
N ILE A 103 22.75 6.35 -2.11
CA ILE A 103 23.97 7.16 -2.11
C ILE A 103 23.79 8.26 -3.16
N LYS A 104 23.83 9.52 -2.75
CA LYS A 104 23.82 10.71 -3.61
C LYS A 104 25.04 11.55 -3.28
N ASP A 105 25.81 11.88 -4.27
CA ASP A 105 27.05 12.69 -4.13
C ASP A 105 27.99 12.18 -3.02
N GLY A 106 28.12 10.85 -2.92
CA GLY A 106 28.96 10.19 -1.93
C GLY A 106 28.38 10.15 -0.50
N LYS A 107 27.17 10.67 -0.27
CA LYS A 107 26.49 10.67 1.03
C LYS A 107 25.25 9.79 1.01
N MET A 108 24.92 9.18 2.15
CA MET A 108 23.71 8.41 2.32
C MET A 108 22.49 9.34 2.47
N ASP A 109 21.60 9.33 1.46
CA ASP A 109 20.32 10.05 1.51
C ASP A 109 19.28 9.18 2.21
N ILE A 110 18.76 9.64 3.34
CA ILE A 110 17.74 8.97 4.17
C ILE A 110 16.37 9.64 4.09
N SER A 111 16.19 10.64 3.23
CA SER A 111 14.98 11.49 3.18
C SER A 111 13.69 10.70 3.00
N LYS A 112 13.72 9.67 2.15
CA LYS A 112 12.55 8.79 1.93
C LYS A 112 12.24 7.93 3.15
N ALA A 113 13.25 7.44 3.87
CA ALA A 113 13.06 6.70 5.12
C ALA A 113 12.45 7.60 6.19
N VAL A 114 12.96 8.82 6.36
CA VAL A 114 12.42 9.84 7.28
C VAL A 114 10.96 10.14 6.97
N LYS A 115 10.65 10.43 5.70
CA LYS A 115 9.27 10.71 5.27
C LYS A 115 8.32 9.56 5.62
N THR A 116 8.71 8.31 5.31
CA THR A 116 7.85 7.14 5.56
C THR A 116 7.67 6.90 7.06
N ALA A 117 8.74 7.07 7.86
CA ALA A 117 8.67 6.95 9.30
C ALA A 117 7.72 7.99 9.91
N SER A 118 7.84 9.27 9.53
CA SER A 118 6.94 10.33 9.99
C SER A 118 5.47 10.05 9.65
N GLN A 119 5.20 9.55 8.45
CA GLN A 119 3.84 9.16 8.03
C GLN A 119 3.28 8.03 8.89
N PHE A 120 4.11 7.05 9.27
CA PHE A 120 3.65 5.95 10.11
C PHE A 120 3.47 6.37 11.58
N GLU A 121 4.24 7.34 12.08
CA GLU A 121 3.99 7.93 13.41
C GLU A 121 2.62 8.62 13.47
N ILE A 122 2.18 9.30 12.41
CA ILE A 122 0.82 9.85 12.28
C ILE A 122 -0.22 8.72 12.27
N THR A 123 0.04 7.67 11.51
CA THR A 123 -0.85 6.49 11.44
C THR A 123 -1.08 5.86 12.81
N LYS A 124 -0.02 5.67 13.60
CA LYS A 124 -0.14 5.11 14.96
C LYS A 124 -0.96 6.01 15.89
N GLN A 125 -0.84 7.33 15.76
CA GLN A 125 -1.66 8.28 16.54
C GLN A 125 -3.13 8.15 16.19
N PHE A 126 -3.48 8.08 14.90
CA PHE A 126 -4.86 7.86 14.47
C PHE A 126 -5.42 6.55 15.05
N TRP A 127 -4.69 5.44 14.92
CA TRP A 127 -5.17 4.16 15.46
C TRP A 127 -5.28 4.19 16.99
N ALA A 128 -4.33 4.81 17.69
CA ALA A 128 -4.38 4.96 19.15
C ALA A 128 -5.59 5.80 19.60
N TYR A 129 -5.92 6.85 18.86
CA TYR A 129 -7.14 7.63 19.08
C TYR A 129 -8.38 6.76 18.89
N GLN A 130 -8.46 6.00 17.80
CA GLN A 130 -9.60 5.13 17.52
C GLN A 130 -9.77 3.99 18.54
N VAL A 131 -8.67 3.46 19.08
CA VAL A 131 -8.72 2.48 20.19
C VAL A 131 -9.29 3.12 21.45
N LYS A 132 -8.82 4.32 21.83
CA LYS A 132 -9.32 5.03 23.02
C LYS A 132 -10.80 5.37 22.95
N ASN A 133 -11.32 5.62 21.75
CA ASN A 133 -12.72 5.95 21.53
C ASN A 133 -13.60 4.71 21.22
N GLY A 134 -13.04 3.49 21.33
CA GLY A 134 -13.80 2.25 21.13
C GLY A 134 -14.22 1.97 19.69
N VAL A 135 -13.64 2.68 18.71
CA VAL A 135 -13.85 2.45 17.27
C VAL A 135 -13.05 1.22 16.83
N LEU A 136 -11.79 1.15 17.24
CA LEU A 136 -10.96 -0.05 17.11
C LEU A 136 -10.96 -0.81 18.45
N GLY A 137 -11.03 -2.14 18.36
CA GLY A 137 -11.02 -3.03 19.51
C GLY A 137 -9.62 -3.25 20.10
N GLN A 138 -9.41 -4.43 20.69
CA GLN A 138 -8.13 -4.79 21.30
C GLN A 138 -6.99 -4.72 20.26
N PRO A 139 -5.90 -3.98 20.54
CA PRO A 139 -4.80 -3.77 19.60
C PRO A 139 -4.22 -5.06 19.02
N SER A 140 -4.06 -6.10 19.84
CA SER A 140 -3.51 -7.40 19.41
C SER A 140 -4.33 -8.09 18.32
N SER A 141 -5.58 -7.67 18.08
CA SER A 141 -6.40 -8.18 16.97
C SER A 141 -6.00 -7.60 15.60
N PHE A 142 -5.21 -6.52 15.56
CA PHE A 142 -4.85 -5.87 14.30
C PHE A 142 -3.40 -5.35 14.23
N ILE A 143 -2.72 -5.11 15.35
CA ILE A 143 -1.32 -4.67 15.38
C ILE A 143 -0.56 -5.40 16.49
N ASN A 144 0.63 -5.90 16.16
CA ASN A 144 1.45 -6.67 17.07
C ASN A 144 2.90 -6.14 17.07
N PRO A 145 3.58 -6.09 18.23
CA PRO A 145 4.98 -5.73 18.30
C PRO A 145 5.83 -6.81 17.61
N VAL A 146 6.49 -6.43 16.53
CA VAL A 146 7.42 -7.29 15.78
C VAL A 146 8.62 -6.44 15.40
N PRO A 147 9.81 -6.68 15.96
CA PRO A 147 11.00 -5.93 15.62
C PRO A 147 11.32 -6.00 14.12
N HIS A 148 11.81 -4.89 13.58
CA HIS A 148 12.22 -4.78 12.18
C HIS A 148 13.73 -4.91 12.05
N ILE A 149 14.17 -5.75 11.12
CA ILE A 149 15.59 -6.04 10.87
C ILE A 149 15.89 -5.81 9.38
N ALA A 150 16.95 -5.04 9.08
CA ALA A 150 17.60 -5.15 7.78
C ALA A 150 18.73 -6.18 7.92
N PHE A 151 18.76 -7.18 7.06
CA PHE A 151 19.76 -8.26 7.09
C PHE A 151 20.46 -8.39 5.73
N VAL A 152 21.78 -8.42 5.77
CA VAL A 152 22.61 -8.51 4.56
C VAL A 152 23.80 -9.44 4.79
N TRP A 153 24.42 -9.85 3.68
CA TRP A 153 25.66 -10.63 3.65
C TRP A 153 26.60 -10.17 2.54
N GLY A 154 27.86 -10.60 2.62
CA GLY A 154 28.90 -10.31 1.63
C GLY A 154 29.18 -8.82 1.48
N ASP A 155 29.23 -8.34 0.26
CA ASP A 155 29.60 -6.95 -0.07
C ASP A 155 28.58 -5.90 0.44
N ASN A 156 27.37 -6.33 0.76
CA ASN A 156 26.34 -5.43 1.27
C ASN A 156 26.55 -5.01 2.74
N VAL A 157 27.45 -5.65 3.46
CA VAL A 157 27.75 -5.34 4.89
C VAL A 157 28.20 -3.88 5.02
N ASN A 158 29.10 -3.40 4.18
CA ASN A 158 29.57 -2.01 4.23
C ASN A 158 28.45 -1.00 3.95
N PHE A 159 27.56 -1.30 2.99
CA PHE A 159 26.39 -0.45 2.72
C PHE A 159 25.50 -0.33 3.94
N LEU A 160 25.19 -1.45 4.61
CA LEU A 160 24.33 -1.45 5.80
C LEU A 160 24.96 -0.67 6.95
N LYS A 161 26.28 -0.78 7.15
CA LYS A 161 27.02 -0.01 8.16
C LYS A 161 26.91 1.50 7.91
N GLN A 162 27.15 1.95 6.69
CA GLN A 162 27.02 3.36 6.29
C GLN A 162 25.58 3.87 6.46
N ARG A 163 24.60 3.04 6.06
CA ARG A 163 23.19 3.33 6.23
C ARG A 163 22.84 3.54 7.70
N HIS A 164 23.25 2.63 8.57
CA HIS A 164 23.03 2.75 10.00
C HIS A 164 23.61 4.05 10.57
N GLN A 165 24.88 4.37 10.25
CA GLN A 165 25.56 5.58 10.70
C GLN A 165 24.80 6.86 10.31
N ALA A 166 24.23 6.90 9.11
CA ALA A 166 23.43 8.03 8.65
C ALA A 166 22.07 8.11 9.34
N MET A 167 21.39 6.96 9.48
CA MET A 167 20.03 6.92 10.03
C MET A 167 19.97 7.30 11.50
N ILE A 168 20.90 6.82 12.33
CA ILE A 168 20.91 7.10 13.77
C ILE A 168 21.10 8.58 14.12
N GLN A 169 21.48 9.44 13.15
CA GLN A 169 21.56 10.90 13.36
C GLN A 169 20.16 11.55 13.39
N ASN A 170 19.13 10.86 12.94
CA ASN A 170 17.76 11.37 12.99
C ASN A 170 17.00 10.77 14.17
N PRO A 171 16.26 11.57 14.97
CA PRO A 171 15.51 11.10 16.12
C PRO A 171 14.62 9.89 15.86
N LEU A 172 14.00 9.79 14.68
CA LEU A 172 13.14 8.66 14.28
C LEU A 172 13.84 7.31 14.34
N PHE A 173 15.17 7.27 14.18
CA PHE A 173 15.97 6.05 14.09
C PHE A 173 17.02 5.94 15.21
N SER A 174 17.03 6.85 16.17
CA SER A 174 18.06 6.96 17.21
C SER A 174 18.27 5.71 18.05
N ALA A 175 17.27 4.83 18.15
CA ALA A 175 17.33 3.56 18.88
C ALA A 175 17.77 2.37 18.01
N MET A 176 18.13 2.59 16.73
CA MET A 176 18.54 1.52 15.82
C MET A 176 19.88 0.92 16.28
N LYS A 177 19.90 -0.40 16.39
CA LYS A 177 21.12 -1.16 16.69
C LYS A 177 21.74 -1.67 15.38
N TYR A 178 23.05 -1.86 15.36
CA TYR A 178 23.81 -2.51 14.31
C TYR A 178 24.65 -3.63 14.91
N SER A 179 24.74 -4.75 14.20
CA SER A 179 25.68 -5.81 14.53
C SER A 179 26.21 -6.48 13.25
N ASP A 180 27.49 -6.83 13.26
CA ASP A 180 28.14 -7.76 12.33
C ASP A 180 28.67 -9.01 13.08
N ASN A 181 28.25 -9.19 14.33
CA ASN A 181 28.52 -10.38 15.12
C ASN A 181 27.45 -11.45 14.84
N PRO A 182 27.82 -12.62 14.25
CA PRO A 182 26.87 -13.69 13.94
C PRO A 182 26.07 -14.21 15.15
N GLU A 183 26.68 -14.28 16.34
CA GLU A 183 25.99 -14.78 17.54
C GLU A 183 24.92 -13.79 18.02
N GLU A 184 25.18 -12.49 17.96
CA GLU A 184 24.18 -11.47 18.29
C GLU A 184 23.04 -11.46 17.27
N ILE A 185 23.36 -11.57 15.97
CA ILE A 185 22.33 -11.64 14.92
C ILE A 185 21.48 -12.91 15.08
N LYS A 186 22.08 -14.04 15.48
CA LYS A 186 21.35 -15.26 15.79
C LYS A 186 20.36 -15.09 16.96
N GLN A 187 20.72 -14.31 17.99
CA GLN A 187 19.77 -13.98 19.05
C GLN A 187 18.60 -13.11 18.55
N TRP A 188 18.86 -12.21 17.61
CA TRP A 188 17.83 -11.36 17.04
C TRP A 188 16.87 -12.09 16.09
N ALA A 189 17.41 -12.98 15.27
CA ALA A 189 16.69 -13.68 14.22
C ALA A 189 17.30 -15.08 13.98
N PRO A 190 16.97 -16.08 14.82
CA PRO A 190 17.59 -17.41 14.74
C PRO A 190 17.54 -18.04 13.34
N LEU A 191 16.40 -17.98 12.65
CA LEU A 191 16.23 -18.66 11.37
C LEU A 191 17.20 -18.16 10.28
N VAL A 192 17.56 -16.86 10.28
CA VAL A 192 18.47 -16.34 9.26
C VAL A 192 19.92 -16.78 9.47
N MET A 193 20.22 -17.31 10.64
CA MET A 193 21.57 -17.79 11.00
C MET A 193 21.67 -19.31 11.09
N GLU A 194 20.57 -20.05 11.25
CA GLU A 194 20.57 -21.51 11.27
C GLU A 194 21.04 -22.07 9.92
N GLY A 195 22.03 -22.97 9.95
CA GLY A 195 22.64 -23.60 8.76
C GLY A 195 23.49 -22.66 7.90
N ARG A 196 23.74 -21.41 8.33
CA ARG A 196 24.56 -20.46 7.58
C ARG A 196 26.06 -20.78 7.69
N ASP A 197 26.79 -20.63 6.58
CA ASP A 197 28.24 -20.79 6.57
C ASP A 197 28.89 -19.80 7.57
N PRO A 198 29.64 -20.29 8.57
CA PRO A 198 30.30 -19.43 9.56
C PRO A 198 31.30 -18.44 8.96
N LYS A 199 31.80 -18.69 7.75
CA LYS A 199 32.75 -17.82 7.04
C LYS A 199 32.05 -16.69 6.28
N GLN A 200 30.73 -16.77 6.11
CA GLN A 200 29.97 -15.73 5.41
C GLN A 200 29.88 -14.46 6.25
N LYS A 201 30.42 -13.36 5.73
CA LYS A 201 30.24 -12.04 6.36
C LYS A 201 28.77 -11.68 6.37
N VAL A 202 28.24 -11.32 7.51
CA VAL A 202 26.85 -10.90 7.72
C VAL A 202 26.79 -9.60 8.50
N ALA A 203 25.71 -8.85 8.32
CA ALA A 203 25.36 -7.73 9.19
C ALA A 203 23.85 -7.55 9.28
N ALA A 204 23.41 -7.00 10.38
CA ALA A 204 22.01 -6.64 10.58
C ALA A 204 21.88 -5.30 11.30
N THR A 205 20.76 -4.58 11.01
CA THR A 205 20.25 -3.53 11.89
C THR A 205 18.94 -3.97 12.50
N ARG A 206 18.67 -3.54 13.76
CA ARG A 206 17.44 -3.89 14.49
C ARG A 206 16.77 -2.65 15.06
N MET A 207 15.47 -2.51 14.83
CA MET A 207 14.59 -1.56 15.52
C MET A 207 13.53 -2.33 16.30
N GLU A 208 13.54 -2.16 17.62
CA GLU A 208 12.65 -2.87 18.53
C GLU A 208 11.19 -2.45 18.38
N VAL A 209 10.96 -1.19 18.03
CA VAL A 209 9.62 -0.57 17.88
C VAL A 209 8.91 -0.89 16.57
N GLY A 210 9.35 -1.91 15.84
CA GLY A 210 8.69 -2.41 14.64
C GLY A 210 7.34 -3.06 14.94
N SER A 211 6.50 -3.21 13.91
CA SER A 211 5.17 -3.82 14.06
C SER A 211 4.74 -4.64 12.85
N ASP A 212 3.94 -5.66 13.11
CA ASP A 212 3.11 -6.37 12.15
C ASP A 212 1.67 -5.88 12.25
N VAL A 213 1.00 -5.69 11.11
CA VAL A 213 -0.35 -5.11 11.05
C VAL A 213 -1.26 -5.97 10.18
N ASP A 214 -2.43 -6.32 10.71
CA ASP A 214 -3.53 -6.89 9.94
C ASP A 214 -4.45 -5.76 9.44
N TYR A 215 -4.22 -5.31 8.22
CA TYR A 215 -5.01 -4.25 7.59
C TYR A 215 -6.45 -4.68 7.30
N GLY A 216 -6.69 -5.98 7.15
CA GLY A 216 -8.03 -6.55 6.99
C GLY A 216 -8.84 -6.38 8.26
N ALA A 217 -8.25 -6.71 9.40
CA ALA A 217 -8.87 -6.53 10.71
C ALA A 217 -9.19 -5.05 11.01
N ILE A 218 -8.23 -4.13 10.75
CA ILE A 218 -8.48 -2.68 10.90
C ILE A 218 -9.64 -2.23 10.01
N THR A 219 -9.61 -2.57 8.71
CA THR A 219 -10.65 -2.18 7.76
C THR A 219 -12.01 -2.65 8.20
N THR A 220 -12.12 -3.91 8.60
CA THR A 220 -13.38 -4.52 9.06
C THR A 220 -13.90 -3.84 10.33
N GLN A 221 -13.03 -3.54 11.28
CA GLN A 221 -13.43 -2.86 12.52
C GLN A 221 -13.88 -1.42 12.27
N LEU A 222 -13.14 -0.64 11.46
CA LEU A 222 -13.53 0.73 11.11
C LEU A 222 -14.88 0.77 10.40
N VAL A 223 -15.08 -0.06 9.36
CA VAL A 223 -16.36 -0.12 8.64
C VAL A 223 -17.47 -0.68 9.51
N GLY A 224 -17.16 -1.65 10.38
CA GLY A 224 -18.12 -2.19 11.36
C GLY A 224 -18.60 -1.13 12.36
N HIS A 225 -17.72 -0.19 12.77
CA HIS A 225 -18.12 0.96 13.58
C HIS A 225 -18.97 1.96 12.76
N LEU A 226 -18.52 2.32 11.57
CA LEU A 226 -19.25 3.22 10.68
C LEU A 226 -20.66 2.71 10.38
N SER A 227 -20.83 1.40 10.17
CA SER A 227 -22.13 0.77 9.87
C SER A 227 -23.15 0.86 11.01
N LYS A 228 -22.73 1.28 12.22
CA LYS A 228 -23.61 1.57 13.35
C LYS A 228 -24.03 3.04 13.42
N GLN A 229 -23.42 3.90 12.59
CA GLN A 229 -23.76 5.33 12.57
C GLN A 229 -25.01 5.56 11.72
N PRO A 230 -25.94 6.43 12.15
CA PRO A 230 -27.23 6.63 11.47
C PRO A 230 -27.07 7.19 10.04
N GLU A 231 -26.04 8.00 9.80
CA GLU A 231 -25.82 8.67 8.51
C GLU A 231 -24.87 7.88 7.57
N PHE A 232 -24.45 6.67 7.98
CA PHE A 232 -23.61 5.80 7.17
C PHE A 232 -24.37 4.60 6.61
N LYS A 233 -24.20 4.32 5.32
CA LYS A 233 -24.75 3.12 4.69
C LYS A 233 -23.68 2.33 3.93
N LEU A 234 -23.53 1.04 4.26
CA LEU A 234 -22.71 0.10 3.55
C LEU A 234 -23.53 -0.68 2.51
N ASN A 235 -23.12 -0.67 1.26
CA ASN A 235 -23.70 -1.42 0.17
C ASN A 235 -22.67 -2.45 -0.33
N THR A 236 -22.73 -3.69 0.17
CA THR A 236 -21.91 -4.82 -0.32
C THR A 236 -22.57 -5.48 -1.53
N SER A 237 -21.83 -6.33 -2.24
CA SER A 237 -22.26 -6.97 -3.50
C SER A 237 -22.80 -5.93 -4.50
N SER A 238 -22.21 -4.74 -4.52
CA SER A 238 -22.68 -3.58 -5.27
C SER A 238 -21.53 -3.00 -6.10
N GLU A 239 -21.52 -3.32 -7.39
CA GLU A 239 -20.50 -2.88 -8.33
C GLU A 239 -20.87 -1.52 -8.90
N VAL A 240 -19.99 -0.53 -8.76
CA VAL A 240 -20.15 0.77 -9.43
C VAL A 240 -19.83 0.60 -10.91
N THR A 241 -20.82 0.92 -11.75
CA THR A 241 -20.78 0.77 -13.20
C THR A 241 -20.72 2.10 -13.96
N GLY A 242 -20.91 3.24 -13.26
CA GLY A 242 -20.85 4.55 -13.87
C GLY A 242 -20.67 5.67 -12.86
N ILE A 243 -19.97 6.74 -13.29
CA ILE A 243 -19.77 7.98 -12.52
C ILE A 243 -19.88 9.12 -13.52
N SER A 244 -20.88 9.99 -13.40
CA SER A 244 -21.10 11.12 -14.29
C SER A 244 -21.46 12.39 -13.54
N GLN A 245 -20.91 13.52 -13.99
CA GLN A 245 -21.21 14.82 -13.36
C GLN A 245 -22.51 15.40 -13.94
N ASN A 246 -23.36 15.88 -13.02
CA ASN A 246 -24.60 16.56 -13.34
C ASN A 246 -24.36 18.05 -13.64
N ASP A 247 -25.37 18.71 -14.22
CA ASP A 247 -25.26 20.14 -14.55
C ASP A 247 -25.20 21.03 -13.31
N ASP A 248 -25.74 20.58 -12.16
CA ASP A 248 -25.65 21.23 -10.85
C ASP A 248 -24.35 20.94 -10.07
N LYS A 249 -23.34 20.35 -10.74
CA LYS A 249 -22.04 19.97 -10.19
C LYS A 249 -22.03 18.81 -9.19
N THR A 250 -23.19 18.22 -8.88
CA THR A 250 -23.23 16.94 -8.18
C THR A 250 -22.83 15.79 -9.10
N TRP A 251 -22.66 14.61 -8.53
CA TRP A 251 -22.32 13.39 -9.27
C TRP A 251 -23.45 12.37 -9.18
N THR A 252 -23.69 11.68 -10.27
CA THR A 252 -24.51 10.47 -10.32
C THR A 252 -23.58 9.26 -10.34
N VAL A 253 -23.66 8.42 -9.31
CA VAL A 253 -22.95 7.15 -9.20
C VAL A 253 -23.94 6.03 -9.51
N THR A 254 -23.75 5.35 -10.62
CA THR A 254 -24.55 4.17 -11.02
C THR A 254 -23.90 2.92 -10.47
N TYR A 255 -24.69 2.03 -9.90
CA TYR A 255 -24.22 0.77 -9.37
C TYR A 255 -25.19 -0.37 -9.65
N LYS A 256 -24.66 -1.57 -9.73
CA LYS A 256 -25.41 -2.81 -9.94
C LYS A 256 -25.29 -3.70 -8.71
N ASN A 257 -26.42 -4.07 -8.12
CA ASN A 257 -26.44 -5.09 -7.09
C ASN A 257 -26.20 -6.47 -7.74
N LEU A 258 -25.10 -7.12 -7.39
CA LEU A 258 -24.67 -8.38 -8.01
C LEU A 258 -25.50 -9.60 -7.59
N LYS A 259 -26.27 -9.49 -6.48
CA LYS A 259 -27.18 -10.57 -6.04
C LYS A 259 -28.51 -10.55 -6.79
N THR A 260 -29.04 -9.34 -7.03
CA THR A 260 -30.36 -9.17 -7.67
C THR A 260 -30.27 -8.80 -9.13
N ASN A 261 -29.08 -8.45 -9.65
CA ASN A 261 -28.84 -7.87 -10.98
C ASN A 261 -29.58 -6.55 -11.27
N VAL A 262 -30.09 -5.89 -10.22
CA VAL A 262 -30.79 -4.60 -10.35
C VAL A 262 -29.74 -3.48 -10.41
N GLU A 263 -29.88 -2.62 -11.42
CA GLU A 263 -29.11 -1.38 -11.55
C GLU A 263 -29.87 -0.24 -10.88
N SER A 264 -29.13 0.60 -10.16
CA SER A 264 -29.65 1.76 -9.44
C SER A 264 -28.61 2.88 -9.49
N HIS A 265 -29.00 4.08 -9.06
CA HIS A 265 -28.07 5.20 -8.96
C HIS A 265 -28.28 6.00 -7.68
N ILE A 266 -27.29 6.84 -7.36
CA ILE A 266 -27.34 7.77 -6.23
C ILE A 266 -26.68 9.09 -6.63
N LYS A 267 -27.26 10.19 -6.14
CA LYS A 267 -26.73 11.54 -6.34
C LYS A 267 -25.88 11.95 -5.14
N THR A 268 -24.70 12.51 -5.37
CA THR A 268 -23.74 12.88 -4.31
C THR A 268 -22.98 14.16 -4.62
N ARG A 269 -22.50 14.85 -3.57
CA ARG A 269 -21.65 16.05 -3.71
C ARG A 269 -20.19 15.70 -3.91
N PHE A 270 -19.71 14.61 -3.28
CA PHE A 270 -18.31 14.23 -3.31
C PHE A 270 -18.15 12.73 -3.53
N VAL A 271 -17.18 12.35 -4.36
CA VAL A 271 -16.84 10.95 -4.63
C VAL A 271 -15.39 10.68 -4.30
N PHE A 272 -15.14 9.65 -3.49
CA PHE A 272 -13.80 9.08 -3.31
C PHE A 272 -13.72 7.70 -3.94
N VAL A 273 -12.75 7.49 -4.83
CA VAL A 273 -12.49 6.20 -5.47
C VAL A 273 -11.31 5.52 -4.80
N GLY A 274 -11.63 4.63 -3.83
CA GLY A 274 -10.67 3.81 -3.07
C GLY A 274 -10.68 2.34 -3.49
N ALA A 275 -10.85 2.07 -4.79
CA ALA A 275 -11.09 0.73 -5.33
C ALA A 275 -9.80 -0.04 -5.71
N GLY A 276 -8.66 0.29 -5.08
CA GLY A 276 -7.37 -0.35 -5.37
C GLY A 276 -7.01 -0.21 -6.85
N GLY A 277 -6.62 -1.31 -7.50
CA GLY A 277 -6.26 -1.28 -8.93
C GLY A 277 -7.39 -0.83 -9.87
N ALA A 278 -8.65 -1.06 -9.50
CA ALA A 278 -9.80 -0.63 -10.30
C ALA A 278 -10.04 0.90 -10.30
N THR A 279 -9.38 1.65 -9.42
CA THR A 279 -9.50 3.10 -9.32
C THR A 279 -9.24 3.80 -10.66
N ILE A 280 -8.22 3.37 -11.43
CA ILE A 280 -7.90 3.96 -12.74
C ILE A 280 -9.12 3.93 -13.66
N ARG A 281 -9.75 2.75 -13.80
CA ARG A 281 -10.90 2.59 -14.68
C ARG A 281 -12.11 3.39 -14.21
N LEU A 282 -12.39 3.39 -12.90
CA LEU A 282 -13.50 4.17 -12.32
C LEU A 282 -13.29 5.68 -12.52
N LEU A 283 -12.07 6.18 -12.36
CA LEU A 283 -11.75 7.57 -12.67
C LEU A 283 -11.92 7.88 -14.16
N GLN A 284 -11.52 6.98 -15.07
CA GLN A 284 -11.75 7.15 -16.50
C GLN A 284 -13.25 7.24 -16.85
N MET A 285 -14.13 6.54 -16.12
CA MET A 285 -15.58 6.61 -16.30
C MET A 285 -16.16 7.99 -16.03
N THR A 286 -15.50 8.82 -15.22
CA THR A 286 -15.92 10.22 -14.95
C THR A 286 -15.90 11.10 -16.19
N GLY A 287 -15.12 10.73 -17.21
CA GLY A 287 -14.90 11.53 -18.41
C GLY A 287 -14.05 12.79 -18.21
N LEU A 288 -13.53 13.02 -16.99
CA LEU A 288 -12.67 14.16 -16.69
C LEU A 288 -11.37 14.12 -17.51
N GLU A 289 -10.94 15.27 -18.02
CA GLU A 289 -9.75 15.38 -18.85
C GLU A 289 -8.49 14.92 -18.11
N GLU A 290 -8.41 15.26 -16.81
CA GLU A 290 -7.29 14.91 -15.92
C GLU A 290 -7.08 13.40 -15.76
N THR A 291 -8.13 12.60 -15.97
CA THR A 291 -8.03 11.13 -15.83
C THR A 291 -7.36 10.46 -17.02
N LYS A 292 -7.32 11.14 -18.17
CA LYS A 292 -6.74 10.60 -19.41
C LYS A 292 -5.24 10.39 -19.37
N GLN A 293 -4.55 11.07 -18.45
CA GLN A 293 -3.09 10.97 -18.28
C GLN A 293 -2.62 9.68 -17.58
N TYR A 294 -3.56 8.86 -17.08
CA TYR A 294 -3.24 7.68 -16.29
C TYR A 294 -3.44 6.38 -17.05
N ALA A 295 -2.51 5.45 -16.83
CA ALA A 295 -2.64 4.04 -17.19
C ALA A 295 -2.16 3.17 -16.03
N GLY A 296 -2.54 1.90 -16.04
CA GLY A 296 -2.15 0.93 -15.03
C GLY A 296 -1.31 -0.20 -15.60
N PHE A 297 -0.30 -0.62 -14.85
CA PHE A 297 0.46 -1.82 -15.13
C PHE A 297 0.30 -2.80 -13.96
N PRO A 298 -0.49 -3.88 -14.11
CA PRO A 298 -0.78 -4.81 -13.01
C PRO A 298 0.39 -5.77 -12.79
N ILE A 299 0.74 -5.96 -11.51
CA ILE A 299 1.73 -6.95 -11.07
C ILE A 299 1.10 -7.72 -9.91
N GLY A 300 0.97 -9.04 -10.07
CA GLY A 300 0.63 -9.93 -8.98
C GLY A 300 1.83 -10.19 -8.07
N GLY A 301 1.56 -10.71 -6.90
CA GLY A 301 2.59 -11.17 -5.97
C GLY A 301 2.20 -12.49 -5.32
N ILE A 302 3.19 -13.35 -5.09
CA ILE A 302 3.03 -14.56 -4.28
C ILE A 302 4.07 -14.57 -3.19
N PHE A 303 3.76 -15.29 -2.12
CA PHE A 303 4.64 -15.54 -0.99
C PHE A 303 4.72 -17.05 -0.74
N LEU A 304 5.87 -17.51 -0.28
CA LEU A 304 5.95 -18.77 0.45
C LEU A 304 5.51 -18.50 1.88
N MET A 305 4.62 -19.30 2.42
CA MET A 305 4.06 -19.12 3.76
C MET A 305 4.03 -20.43 4.51
N THR A 306 4.33 -20.37 5.82
CA THR A 306 4.24 -21.50 6.73
C THR A 306 3.55 -21.12 8.03
N ASP A 307 2.81 -22.07 8.61
CA ASP A 307 2.27 -22.01 9.97
C ASP A 307 2.84 -23.16 10.83
N ASN A 308 3.89 -23.85 10.34
CA ASN A 308 4.57 -24.87 11.11
C ASN A 308 5.11 -24.30 12.43
N PRO A 309 4.69 -24.82 13.60
CA PRO A 309 5.12 -24.33 14.92
C PRO A 309 6.64 -24.34 15.11
N GLU A 310 7.35 -25.28 14.51
CA GLU A 310 8.82 -25.37 14.65
C GLU A 310 9.54 -24.23 13.91
N VAL A 311 8.91 -23.66 12.90
CA VAL A 311 9.40 -22.47 12.19
C VAL A 311 8.89 -21.19 12.87
N THR A 312 7.58 -21.11 13.13
CA THR A 312 6.96 -19.86 13.62
C THR A 312 7.42 -19.48 15.04
N LYS A 313 7.75 -20.44 15.90
CA LYS A 313 8.29 -20.18 17.24
C LYS A 313 9.67 -19.49 17.19
N LYS A 314 10.50 -19.88 16.23
CA LYS A 314 11.88 -19.38 16.10
C LYS A 314 11.95 -18.02 15.39
N HIS A 315 10.94 -17.62 14.63
CA HIS A 315 10.93 -16.35 13.91
C HIS A 315 10.01 -15.34 14.60
N THR A 316 10.56 -14.22 15.04
CA THR A 316 9.85 -13.20 15.83
C THR A 316 10.05 -11.79 15.29
N VAL A 317 10.58 -11.66 14.09
CA VAL A 317 10.98 -10.40 13.46
C VAL A 317 10.41 -10.27 12.04
N LYS A 318 10.51 -9.08 11.46
CA LYS A 318 10.46 -8.88 10.01
C LYS A 318 11.89 -8.61 9.55
N ALA A 319 12.42 -9.45 8.65
CA ALA A 319 13.80 -9.35 8.19
C ALA A 319 13.86 -9.10 6.68
N TYR A 320 14.24 -7.88 6.29
CA TYR A 320 14.35 -7.44 4.91
C TYR A 320 15.78 -7.52 4.42
N GLY A 321 15.95 -8.08 3.21
CA GLY A 321 17.19 -8.07 2.48
C GLY A 321 17.37 -6.81 1.63
N ARG A 322 18.38 -6.85 0.77
CA ARG A 322 18.60 -5.84 -0.26
C ARG A 322 18.04 -6.33 -1.58
N ALA A 323 17.31 -5.48 -2.30
CA ALA A 323 16.83 -5.79 -3.63
C ALA A 323 18.00 -5.99 -4.61
N GLU A 324 17.83 -6.89 -5.58
CA GLU A 324 18.75 -7.01 -6.71
C GLU A 324 18.73 -5.73 -7.57
N LEU A 325 19.81 -5.49 -8.30
CA LEU A 325 19.89 -4.38 -9.25
C LEU A 325 18.76 -4.52 -10.30
N GLY A 326 18.04 -3.44 -10.55
CA GLY A 326 16.90 -3.42 -11.49
C GLY A 326 15.58 -3.92 -10.92
N ALA A 327 15.56 -4.52 -9.71
CA ALA A 327 14.32 -4.92 -9.06
C ALA A 327 13.48 -3.71 -8.63
N PRO A 328 12.16 -3.73 -8.86
CA PRO A 328 11.29 -2.66 -8.38
C PRO A 328 11.28 -2.62 -6.86
N PRO A 329 11.08 -1.44 -6.24
CA PRO A 329 11.18 -1.25 -4.79
C PRO A 329 10.32 -2.21 -3.94
N MET A 330 9.23 -2.71 -4.51
CA MET A 330 8.29 -3.62 -3.85
C MET A 330 8.71 -5.10 -3.90
N SER A 331 9.79 -5.42 -4.60
CA SER A 331 10.29 -6.79 -4.78
C SER A 331 11.49 -7.10 -3.89
N VAL A 332 11.68 -6.32 -2.81
CA VAL A 332 12.72 -6.59 -1.82
C VAL A 332 12.40 -7.92 -1.14
N PRO A 333 13.27 -8.94 -1.21
CA PRO A 333 13.02 -10.19 -0.51
C PRO A 333 13.04 -10.00 1.00
N HIS A 334 12.09 -10.60 1.70
CA HIS A 334 12.02 -10.55 3.15
C HIS A 334 11.39 -11.82 3.73
N ILE A 335 11.79 -12.15 4.95
CA ILE A 335 11.20 -13.22 5.75
C ILE A 335 10.55 -12.58 6.99
N ASP A 336 9.24 -12.75 7.12
CA ASP A 336 8.43 -11.96 8.05
C ASP A 336 7.58 -12.82 8.97
N THR A 337 7.60 -12.51 10.25
CA THR A 337 6.52 -12.89 11.16
C THR A 337 5.25 -12.12 10.81
N ARG A 338 4.13 -12.83 10.75
CA ARG A 338 2.79 -12.30 10.52
C ARG A 338 1.82 -12.79 11.58
N TYR A 339 0.90 -11.90 11.98
CA TYR A 339 -0.29 -12.24 12.76
C TYR A 339 -1.53 -11.93 11.93
N ILE A 340 -2.35 -12.94 11.63
CA ILE A 340 -3.57 -12.82 10.84
C ILE A 340 -4.67 -13.59 11.57
N ASP A 341 -5.77 -12.92 11.90
CA ASP A 341 -6.88 -13.51 12.67
C ASP A 341 -6.41 -14.25 13.95
N GLY A 342 -5.43 -13.64 14.65
CA GLY A 342 -4.85 -14.19 15.89
C GLY A 342 -3.90 -15.38 15.69
N LYS A 343 -3.69 -15.85 14.46
CA LYS A 343 -2.77 -16.95 14.12
C LYS A 343 -1.44 -16.43 13.63
N LYS A 344 -0.33 -17.07 14.07
CA LYS A 344 1.02 -16.71 13.68
C LYS A 344 1.47 -17.49 12.44
N TYR A 345 2.08 -16.78 11.50
CA TYR A 345 2.69 -17.30 10.28
C TYR A 345 4.10 -16.77 10.10
N VAL A 346 4.88 -17.42 9.26
CA VAL A 346 6.08 -16.86 8.66
C VAL A 346 5.88 -16.87 7.14
N LEU A 347 6.13 -15.74 6.49
CA LEU A 347 6.08 -15.63 5.05
C LEU A 347 7.43 -15.20 4.48
N PHE A 348 7.70 -15.60 3.24
CA PHE A 348 8.88 -15.19 2.47
C PHE A 348 8.48 -14.76 1.06
N GLY A 349 9.06 -13.68 0.58
CA GLY A 349 8.83 -13.11 -0.74
C GLY A 349 8.96 -11.59 -0.72
N PRO A 350 8.21 -10.86 -1.55
CA PRO A 350 7.30 -11.36 -2.59
C PRO A 350 8.02 -11.80 -3.86
N PHE A 351 7.40 -12.71 -4.60
CA PHE A 351 7.75 -13.01 -5.98
C PHE A 351 6.72 -12.41 -6.92
N ALA A 352 7.17 -11.74 -7.98
CA ALA A 352 6.25 -11.12 -8.93
C ALA A 352 5.60 -12.16 -9.83
N THR A 353 4.31 -11.97 -10.12
CA THR A 353 3.57 -12.77 -11.09
C THR A 353 2.92 -11.90 -12.15
N TYR A 354 2.71 -12.45 -13.34
CA TYR A 354 1.96 -11.77 -14.38
C TYR A 354 0.45 -11.89 -14.13
N SER A 355 -0.26 -10.81 -14.36
CA SER A 355 -1.72 -10.79 -14.35
C SER A 355 -2.26 -9.67 -15.22
N ASN A 356 -3.38 -9.92 -15.91
CA ASN A 356 -4.18 -8.88 -16.56
C ASN A 356 -5.19 -8.25 -15.60
N LYS A 357 -5.43 -8.91 -14.44
CA LYS A 357 -6.37 -8.44 -13.45
C LYS A 357 -5.80 -7.29 -12.65
N PHE A 358 -6.61 -6.29 -12.39
CA PHE A 358 -6.26 -5.17 -11.50
C PHE A 358 -6.55 -5.46 -10.03
N LEU A 359 -7.42 -6.41 -9.76
CA LEU A 359 -7.79 -6.92 -8.45
C LEU A 359 -7.67 -8.45 -8.43
N LYS A 360 -7.43 -9.06 -7.28
CA LYS A 360 -7.36 -10.53 -7.12
C LYS A 360 -8.66 -11.20 -7.60
N ASN A 361 -9.80 -10.60 -7.25
CA ASN A 361 -11.13 -11.00 -7.69
C ASN A 361 -11.61 -10.19 -8.90
N GLY A 362 -10.70 -9.55 -9.65
CA GLY A 362 -11.00 -8.77 -10.85
C GLY A 362 -11.21 -9.63 -12.09
N SER A 363 -11.40 -8.95 -13.22
CA SER A 363 -11.58 -9.54 -14.54
C SER A 363 -10.24 -9.72 -15.26
N GLN A 364 -10.10 -10.78 -16.07
CA GLN A 364 -8.97 -10.92 -17.00
C GLN A 364 -8.93 -9.82 -18.07
N PHE A 365 -10.01 -9.05 -18.20
CA PHE A 365 -10.12 -7.94 -19.12
C PHE A 365 -9.76 -6.58 -18.51
N ASP A 366 -9.43 -6.49 -17.20
CA ASP A 366 -9.21 -5.22 -16.52
C ASP A 366 -8.16 -4.35 -17.21
N LEU A 367 -7.00 -4.94 -17.58
CA LEU A 367 -5.93 -4.24 -18.31
C LEU A 367 -6.43 -3.73 -19.66
N MET A 368 -7.11 -4.58 -20.41
CA MET A 368 -7.66 -4.23 -21.74
C MET A 368 -8.74 -3.17 -21.59
N ASP A 369 -9.61 -3.30 -20.58
CA ASP A 369 -10.70 -2.37 -20.31
C ASP A 369 -10.24 -0.97 -19.88
N SER A 370 -9.08 -0.85 -19.26
CA SER A 370 -8.46 0.42 -18.91
C SER A 370 -7.63 1.04 -20.04
N THR A 371 -7.30 0.25 -21.09
CA THR A 371 -6.50 0.69 -22.23
C THR A 371 -7.36 1.44 -23.25
N ASN A 372 -6.87 2.57 -23.73
CA ASN A 372 -7.56 3.44 -24.68
C ASN A 372 -6.55 4.23 -25.54
N LYS A 373 -7.05 4.98 -26.50
CA LYS A 373 -6.23 5.78 -27.44
C LYS A 373 -5.26 6.77 -26.76
N ASN A 374 -5.57 7.23 -25.54
CA ASN A 374 -4.74 8.23 -24.83
C ASN A 374 -3.57 7.57 -24.09
N ASN A 375 -3.69 6.31 -23.67
CA ASN A 375 -2.69 5.67 -22.81
C ASN A 375 -1.94 4.49 -23.46
N VAL A 376 -2.39 3.95 -24.58
CA VAL A 376 -1.74 2.80 -25.24
C VAL A 376 -0.31 3.10 -25.67
N ILE A 377 -0.04 4.28 -26.25
CA ILE A 377 1.31 4.68 -26.67
C ILE A 377 2.22 4.93 -25.46
N PRO A 378 1.81 5.71 -24.43
CA PRO A 378 2.53 5.82 -23.16
C PRO A 378 2.89 4.47 -22.55
N MET A 379 1.96 3.52 -22.49
CA MET A 379 2.20 2.18 -21.93
C MET A 379 3.28 1.41 -22.71
N ALA A 380 3.18 1.40 -24.05
CA ALA A 380 4.17 0.74 -24.92
C ALA A 380 5.56 1.35 -24.74
N LYS A 381 5.65 2.69 -24.71
CA LYS A 381 6.92 3.41 -24.55
C LYS A 381 7.57 3.11 -23.20
N ILE A 382 6.81 3.12 -22.10
CA ILE A 382 7.31 2.76 -20.77
C ILE A 382 7.86 1.34 -20.74
N GLY A 383 7.17 0.38 -21.38
CA GLY A 383 7.68 -1.00 -21.49
C GLY A 383 9.05 -1.08 -22.18
N LEU A 384 9.22 -0.33 -23.29
CA LEU A 384 10.48 -0.30 -24.02
C LEU A 384 11.61 0.43 -23.29
N GLU A 385 11.28 1.50 -22.55
CA GLU A 385 12.26 2.30 -21.79
C GLU A 385 12.70 1.63 -20.48
N ASN A 386 11.96 0.62 -19.98
CA ASN A 386 12.25 -0.07 -18.73
C ASN A 386 12.55 -1.57 -18.94
N MET A 387 13.38 -1.91 -19.93
CA MET A 387 13.69 -3.30 -20.26
C MET A 387 14.33 -4.09 -19.11
N ASP A 388 15.06 -3.46 -18.22
CA ASP A 388 15.62 -4.12 -17.03
C ASP A 388 14.49 -4.59 -16.08
N LEU A 389 13.47 -3.76 -15.88
CA LEU A 389 12.27 -4.13 -15.13
C LEU A 389 11.51 -5.26 -15.85
N VAL A 390 11.34 -5.17 -17.16
CA VAL A 390 10.66 -6.22 -17.94
C VAL A 390 11.42 -7.56 -17.81
N ASN A 391 12.73 -7.55 -17.99
CA ASN A 391 13.57 -8.73 -17.85
C ASN A 391 13.51 -9.31 -16.42
N TYR A 392 13.54 -8.46 -15.40
CA TYR A 392 13.35 -8.89 -14.01
C TYR A 392 12.00 -9.59 -13.82
N LEU A 393 10.91 -8.97 -14.29
CA LEU A 393 9.55 -9.54 -14.16
C LEU A 393 9.42 -10.88 -14.91
N VAL A 394 9.99 -10.98 -16.11
CA VAL A 394 10.01 -12.24 -16.88
C VAL A 394 10.72 -13.33 -16.09
N LYS A 395 11.90 -13.06 -15.53
CA LYS A 395 12.61 -14.02 -14.67
C LYS A 395 11.76 -14.47 -13.49
N GLN A 396 11.11 -13.53 -12.79
CA GLN A 396 10.24 -13.84 -11.65
C GLN A 396 9.06 -14.74 -12.04
N VAL A 397 8.38 -14.42 -13.15
CA VAL A 397 7.23 -15.21 -13.65
C VAL A 397 7.64 -16.62 -14.07
N MET A 398 8.88 -16.82 -14.54
CA MET A 398 9.40 -18.12 -14.97
C MET A 398 9.96 -18.97 -13.82
N MET A 399 10.05 -18.44 -12.60
CA MET A 399 10.55 -19.20 -11.45
C MET A 399 9.62 -20.37 -11.11
N SER A 400 10.19 -21.55 -11.02
CA SER A 400 9.50 -22.72 -10.48
C SER A 400 9.33 -22.60 -8.93
N PRO A 401 8.44 -23.37 -8.30
CA PRO A 401 8.36 -23.45 -6.85
C PRO A 401 9.71 -23.80 -6.19
N GLN A 402 10.53 -24.61 -6.85
CA GLN A 402 11.86 -24.96 -6.37
C GLN A 402 12.82 -23.75 -6.43
N ASP A 403 12.75 -22.95 -7.49
CA ASP A 403 13.57 -21.73 -7.60
C ASP A 403 13.20 -20.72 -6.51
N GLN A 404 11.91 -20.53 -6.27
CA GLN A 404 11.41 -19.67 -5.19
C GLN A 404 11.87 -20.17 -3.81
N PHE A 405 11.84 -21.48 -3.60
CA PHE A 405 12.35 -22.08 -2.37
C PHE A 405 13.88 -21.92 -2.23
N ASN A 406 14.63 -21.99 -3.31
CA ASN A 406 16.07 -21.74 -3.31
C ASN A 406 16.40 -20.28 -2.93
N GLU A 407 15.55 -19.31 -3.31
CA GLU A 407 15.66 -17.93 -2.82
C GLU A 407 15.40 -17.82 -1.31
N LEU A 408 14.39 -18.54 -0.79
CA LEU A 408 14.15 -18.62 0.65
C LEU A 408 15.40 -19.16 1.38
N LYS A 409 16.07 -20.17 0.86
CA LYS A 409 17.28 -20.75 1.48
C LYS A 409 18.45 -19.77 1.58
N LYS A 410 18.48 -18.69 0.83
CA LYS A 410 19.46 -17.62 1.01
C LYS A 410 19.25 -16.87 2.33
N TYR A 411 18.00 -16.84 2.84
CA TYR A 411 17.59 -16.22 4.10
C TYR A 411 17.51 -17.24 5.25
N TYR A 412 16.96 -18.39 5.00
CA TYR A 412 16.84 -19.50 5.94
C TYR A 412 17.44 -20.77 5.34
N PRO A 413 18.78 -21.01 5.50
CA PRO A 413 19.47 -22.13 4.87
C PRO A 413 18.92 -23.51 5.22
N ASP A 414 18.47 -23.72 6.47
CA ASP A 414 17.91 -24.98 6.96
C ASP A 414 16.41 -25.16 6.67
N ALA A 415 15.82 -24.30 5.84
CA ALA A 415 14.41 -24.43 5.43
C ALA A 415 14.15 -25.80 4.79
N LYS A 416 12.98 -26.39 5.08
CA LYS A 416 12.50 -27.64 4.48
C LYS A 416 11.36 -27.32 3.51
N PHE A 417 11.40 -27.84 2.31
CA PHE A 417 10.45 -27.52 1.24
C PHE A 417 8.99 -27.78 1.64
N ASP A 418 8.74 -28.91 2.29
CA ASP A 418 7.40 -29.37 2.65
C ASP A 418 6.71 -28.51 3.74
N ASP A 419 7.47 -27.67 4.45
CA ASP A 419 6.92 -26.75 5.45
C ASP A 419 6.24 -25.53 4.81
N TRP A 420 6.47 -25.26 3.53
CA TRP A 420 6.06 -24.02 2.87
C TRP A 420 5.00 -24.24 1.81
N LYS A 421 4.02 -23.34 1.76
CA LYS A 421 2.97 -23.33 0.76
C LYS A 421 2.96 -21.99 0.04
N ILE A 422 2.61 -22.02 -1.25
CA ILE A 422 2.41 -20.79 -2.04
C ILE A 422 1.13 -20.11 -1.58
N ASN A 423 1.23 -18.84 -1.18
CA ASN A 423 0.12 -17.96 -0.91
C ASN A 423 0.05 -16.87 -1.98
N GLN A 424 -1.09 -16.78 -2.66
CA GLN A 424 -1.32 -15.73 -3.64
C GLN A 424 -1.71 -14.43 -2.93
N GLY A 425 -0.87 -13.43 -3.05
CA GLY A 425 -1.13 -12.08 -2.53
C GLY A 425 -2.11 -11.27 -3.37
N GLY A 426 -2.29 -10.00 -3.00
CA GLY A 426 -3.11 -9.05 -3.74
C GLY A 426 -2.42 -8.56 -5.03
N GLN A 427 -3.24 -8.00 -5.93
CA GLN A 427 -2.74 -7.35 -7.13
C GLN A 427 -2.25 -5.93 -6.81
N ARG A 428 -1.20 -5.50 -7.51
CA ARG A 428 -0.64 -4.15 -7.43
C ARG A 428 -0.68 -3.55 -8.82
N VAL A 429 -1.26 -2.38 -8.96
CA VAL A 429 -1.29 -1.66 -10.23
C VAL A 429 -0.34 -0.47 -10.13
N GLN A 430 0.78 -0.55 -10.86
CA GLN A 430 1.72 0.56 -10.98
C GLN A 430 1.14 1.62 -11.88
N ILE A 431 1.40 2.88 -11.54
CA ILE A 431 0.88 4.01 -12.30
C ILE A 431 1.84 4.31 -13.45
N ILE A 432 1.28 4.43 -14.65
CA ILE A 432 1.92 5.10 -15.76
C ILE A 432 1.22 6.44 -15.92
N LYS A 433 1.98 7.53 -15.80
CA LYS A 433 1.47 8.91 -15.89
C LYS A 433 2.14 9.64 -17.03
N GLN A 434 1.35 10.32 -17.83
CA GLN A 434 1.84 11.23 -18.87
C GLN A 434 1.14 12.58 -18.74
N GLU A 435 1.84 13.55 -18.20
CA GLU A 435 1.36 14.94 -18.19
C GLU A 435 1.44 15.56 -19.58
N PRO A 436 0.56 16.52 -19.93
CA PRO A 436 0.56 17.18 -21.22
C PRO A 436 1.93 17.76 -21.56
N GLY A 437 2.47 17.40 -22.75
CA GLY A 437 3.79 17.88 -23.20
C GLY A 437 5.00 17.21 -22.54
N GLN A 438 4.80 16.23 -21.65
CA GLN A 438 5.89 15.50 -21.01
C GLN A 438 5.98 14.06 -21.48
N ALA A 439 7.16 13.44 -21.29
CA ALA A 439 7.32 12.00 -21.48
C ALA A 439 6.53 11.22 -20.41
N ALA A 440 5.99 10.08 -20.79
CA ALA A 440 5.37 9.16 -19.84
C ALA A 440 6.38 8.68 -18.80
N LYS A 441 5.93 8.48 -17.56
CA LYS A 441 6.76 8.00 -16.44
C LYS A 441 6.06 6.86 -15.72
N LEU A 442 6.84 5.83 -15.36
CA LEU A 442 6.39 4.81 -14.41
C LEU A 442 6.56 5.36 -13.00
N GLN A 443 5.46 5.50 -12.28
CA GLN A 443 5.44 6.06 -10.94
C GLN A 443 5.26 4.95 -9.91
N PHE A 444 6.22 4.85 -8.98
CA PHE A 444 6.15 3.94 -7.85
C PHE A 444 5.56 4.62 -6.61
N GLY A 445 4.86 3.85 -5.80
CA GLY A 445 4.22 4.34 -4.58
C GLY A 445 2.75 4.67 -4.78
N THR A 446 2.26 5.66 -4.03
CA THR A 446 0.86 6.11 -4.06
C THR A 446 0.76 7.53 -4.61
N GLU A 447 -0.34 7.80 -5.33
CA GLU A 447 -0.68 9.13 -5.81
C GLU A 447 -2.16 9.42 -5.52
N ILE A 448 -2.42 10.59 -4.95
CA ILE A 448 -3.78 11.11 -4.75
C ILE A 448 -4.20 11.83 -6.03
N PHE A 449 -5.25 11.34 -6.67
CA PHE A 449 -5.95 12.07 -7.72
C PHE A 449 -6.97 13.03 -7.09
N ILE A 450 -7.00 14.26 -7.57
CA ILE A 450 -8.00 15.26 -7.17
C ILE A 450 -8.44 15.97 -8.45
N SER A 451 -9.76 15.99 -8.72
CA SER A 451 -10.33 16.76 -9.83
C SER A 451 -10.15 18.27 -9.62
N LYS A 452 -10.17 19.05 -10.71
CA LYS A 452 -9.98 20.52 -10.63
C LYS A 452 -10.98 21.22 -9.74
N ASP A 453 -12.22 20.73 -9.71
CA ASP A 453 -13.31 21.23 -8.85
C ASP A 453 -13.31 20.59 -7.46
N LYS A 454 -12.37 19.68 -7.17
CA LYS A 454 -12.19 18.97 -5.91
C LYS A 454 -13.38 18.08 -5.49
N SER A 455 -14.30 17.77 -6.40
CA SER A 455 -15.51 17.00 -6.11
C SER A 455 -15.33 15.49 -6.35
N VAL A 456 -14.29 15.07 -7.07
CA VAL A 456 -13.88 13.66 -7.22
C VAL A 456 -12.42 13.52 -6.82
N THR A 457 -12.17 12.54 -5.99
CA THR A 457 -10.80 12.15 -5.59
C THR A 457 -10.62 10.64 -5.70
N GLY A 458 -9.39 10.20 -5.73
CA GLY A 458 -9.08 8.77 -5.75
C GLY A 458 -7.65 8.48 -5.36
N LEU A 459 -7.39 7.25 -4.93
CA LEU A 459 -6.04 6.81 -4.65
C LEU A 459 -5.55 5.83 -5.70
N LEU A 460 -4.43 6.15 -6.32
CA LEU A 460 -3.74 5.35 -7.33
C LEU A 460 -2.44 4.76 -6.77
N GLY A 461 -1.97 3.66 -7.36
CA GLY A 461 -0.67 3.05 -7.08
C GLY A 461 -0.67 2.00 -6.00
N ALA A 462 0.53 1.76 -5.43
CA ALA A 462 0.80 0.64 -4.54
C ALA A 462 1.55 1.08 -3.26
N SER A 463 2.13 0.09 -2.55
CA SER A 463 2.86 0.27 -1.28
C SER A 463 3.81 1.50 -1.25
N PRO A 464 3.91 2.19 -0.09
CA PRO A 464 3.43 1.82 1.24
C PRO A 464 2.03 2.36 1.61
N GLY A 465 1.01 2.18 0.78
CA GLY A 465 -0.31 2.78 0.97
C GLY A 465 -1.00 2.41 2.30
N ALA A 466 -1.18 1.12 2.61
CA ALA A 466 -2.00 0.70 3.75
C ALA A 466 -1.44 1.19 5.10
N SER A 467 -0.12 1.10 5.31
CA SER A 467 0.52 1.55 6.56
C SER A 467 0.50 3.06 6.76
N THR A 468 0.30 3.82 5.70
CA THR A 468 0.25 5.27 5.73
C THR A 468 -1.14 5.82 5.39
N SER A 469 -2.17 4.96 5.41
CA SER A 469 -3.53 5.37 5.03
C SER A 469 -4.09 6.54 5.85
N PRO A 470 -3.91 6.65 7.18
CA PRO A 470 -4.35 7.84 7.91
C PRO A 470 -3.65 9.12 7.48
N TYR A 471 -2.33 9.06 7.22
CA TYR A 471 -1.61 10.23 6.69
C TYR A 471 -2.09 10.61 5.28
N ILE A 472 -2.26 9.63 4.40
CA ILE A 472 -2.71 9.87 3.01
C ILE A 472 -4.11 10.48 2.99
N MET A 473 -5.02 9.99 3.85
CA MET A 473 -6.38 10.52 3.93
C MET A 473 -6.39 11.91 4.58
N LEU A 474 -5.52 12.18 5.53
CA LEU A 474 -5.34 13.53 6.10
C LEU A 474 -4.85 14.52 5.02
N ASP A 475 -3.81 14.17 4.25
CA ASP A 475 -3.30 14.97 3.13
C ASP A 475 -4.39 15.20 2.04
N LEU A 476 -5.23 14.19 1.78
CA LEU A 476 -6.39 14.34 0.90
C LEU A 476 -7.40 15.35 1.44
N LEU A 477 -7.73 15.28 2.73
CA LEU A 477 -8.66 16.23 3.37
C LEU A 477 -8.12 17.67 3.31
N GLU A 478 -6.82 17.87 3.62
CA GLU A 478 -6.16 19.18 3.55
C GLU A 478 -6.22 19.79 2.14
N LYS A 479 -6.01 18.98 1.11
CA LYS A 479 -6.03 19.44 -0.29
C LYS A 479 -7.44 19.68 -0.82
N THR A 480 -8.40 18.86 -0.38
CA THR A 480 -9.77 18.87 -0.89
C THR A 480 -10.65 19.88 -0.16
N PHE A 481 -10.52 19.97 1.17
CA PHE A 481 -11.35 20.78 2.06
C PHE A 481 -10.52 21.78 2.89
N PRO A 482 -9.67 22.64 2.25
CA PRO A 482 -8.71 23.49 2.97
C PRO A 482 -9.35 24.49 3.92
N GLU A 483 -10.56 24.97 3.62
CA GLU A 483 -11.25 25.94 4.48
C GLU A 483 -11.79 25.26 5.74
N GLN A 484 -12.37 24.06 5.61
CA GLN A 484 -12.84 23.28 6.75
C GLN A 484 -11.68 22.86 7.65
N VAL A 485 -10.57 22.40 7.04
CA VAL A 485 -9.36 22.00 7.76
C VAL A 485 -8.75 23.14 8.56
N LYS A 486 -8.66 24.35 7.98
CA LYS A 486 -8.16 25.54 8.70
C LYS A 486 -9.18 26.07 9.73
N GLY A 487 -10.46 25.85 9.50
CA GLY A 487 -11.57 26.31 10.33
C GLY A 487 -12.06 25.25 11.30
N GLN A 488 -13.30 24.80 11.07
CA GLN A 488 -14.07 23.97 12.01
C GLN A 488 -13.46 22.58 12.30
N TRP A 489 -12.65 22.01 11.40
CA TRP A 489 -12.02 20.70 11.61
C TRP A 489 -10.69 20.76 12.36
N ASN A 490 -10.05 21.94 12.45
CA ASN A 490 -8.70 22.07 12.97
C ASN A 490 -8.54 21.51 14.39
N ALA A 491 -9.42 21.89 15.31
CA ALA A 491 -9.36 21.41 16.70
C ALA A 491 -9.50 19.87 16.80
N LYS A 492 -10.45 19.30 16.03
CA LYS A 492 -10.67 17.85 16.01
C LYS A 492 -9.49 17.10 15.39
N LEU A 493 -8.85 17.64 14.35
CA LEU A 493 -7.65 17.05 13.77
C LEU A 493 -6.48 17.02 14.77
N HIS A 494 -6.28 18.05 15.60
CA HIS A 494 -5.30 18.04 16.69
C HIS A 494 -5.67 17.04 17.81
N GLU A 495 -6.95 16.80 18.05
CA GLU A 495 -7.40 15.77 18.98
C GLU A 495 -7.04 14.35 18.46
N ILE A 496 -7.31 14.08 17.18
CA ILE A 496 -7.05 12.80 16.53
C ILE A 496 -5.54 12.56 16.39
N ILE A 497 -4.79 13.56 15.94
CA ILE A 497 -3.35 13.51 15.67
C ILE A 497 -2.65 14.55 16.55
N LYS A 498 -2.08 14.13 17.67
CA LYS A 498 -1.45 15.04 18.64
C LYS A 498 -0.29 15.85 18.08
N SER A 499 0.44 15.30 17.10
CA SER A 499 1.51 16.00 16.40
C SER A 499 1.06 16.64 15.09
N TYR A 500 -0.23 16.89 14.92
CA TYR A 500 -0.75 17.52 13.69
C TYR A 500 -0.01 18.83 13.41
N GLN A 501 0.45 19.01 12.17
CA GLN A 501 1.25 20.15 11.71
C GLN A 501 2.64 20.32 12.38
N GLN A 502 3.16 19.31 13.06
CA GLN A 502 4.49 19.32 13.68
C GLN A 502 5.41 18.28 13.04
N ASP A 503 6.68 18.61 12.90
CA ASP A 503 7.68 17.71 12.30
C ASP A 503 8.39 16.87 13.37
N LEU A 504 7.91 15.64 13.55
CA LEU A 504 8.48 14.67 14.48
C LEU A 504 9.93 14.28 14.16
N SER A 505 10.41 14.51 12.93
CA SER A 505 11.79 14.21 12.56
C SER A 505 12.80 15.22 13.11
N GLN A 506 12.33 16.39 13.56
CA GLN A 506 13.14 17.48 14.11
C GLN A 506 12.94 17.67 15.62
N ASP A 507 11.89 17.10 16.21
CA ASP A 507 11.55 17.25 17.63
C ASP A 507 11.60 15.91 18.35
N ALA A 508 12.75 15.61 18.95
CA ALA A 508 12.98 14.36 19.68
C ALA A 508 12.10 14.23 20.94
N VAL A 509 11.78 15.36 21.60
CA VAL A 509 10.95 15.36 22.83
C VAL A 509 9.50 15.04 22.48
N LEU A 510 8.95 15.72 21.47
CA LEU A 510 7.60 15.45 21.00
C LEU A 510 7.48 14.04 20.44
N LEU A 511 8.47 13.57 19.66
CA LEU A 511 8.51 12.21 19.13
C LEU A 511 8.48 11.17 20.26
N ASP A 512 9.25 11.38 21.32
CA ASP A 512 9.28 10.48 22.49
C ASP A 512 7.92 10.41 23.18
N GLN A 513 7.28 11.56 23.41
CA GLN A 513 5.93 11.65 24.00
C GLN A 513 4.88 10.94 23.12
N VAL A 514 4.93 11.15 21.80
CA VAL A 514 4.04 10.51 20.83
C VAL A 514 4.25 9.00 20.84
N ARG A 515 5.50 8.52 20.84
CA ARG A 515 5.80 7.09 20.88
C ARG A 515 5.39 6.43 22.20
N GLN A 516 5.60 7.10 23.32
CA GLN A 516 5.12 6.60 24.61
C GLN A 516 3.61 6.45 24.63
N TYR A 517 2.88 7.47 24.13
CA TYR A 517 1.43 7.43 24.00
C TYR A 517 0.94 6.30 23.12
N THR A 518 1.49 6.22 21.89
CA THR A 518 1.03 5.23 20.90
C THR A 518 1.43 3.81 21.29
N SER A 519 2.63 3.60 21.82
CA SER A 519 3.07 2.27 22.26
C SER A 519 2.24 1.76 23.44
N THR A 520 1.96 2.61 24.43
CA THR A 520 1.09 2.24 25.56
C THR A 520 -0.31 1.89 25.10
N THR A 521 -0.90 2.70 24.20
CA THR A 521 -2.29 2.50 23.75
C THR A 521 -2.42 1.30 22.83
N LEU A 522 -1.42 1.06 21.95
CA LEU A 522 -1.46 0.01 20.95
C LEU A 522 -0.75 -1.29 21.38
N GLY A 523 -0.26 -1.38 22.61
CA GLY A 523 0.45 -2.57 23.11
C GLY A 523 1.76 -2.85 22.37
N LEU A 524 2.46 -1.81 21.89
CA LEU A 524 3.71 -1.94 21.13
C LEU A 524 4.93 -1.77 22.03
N HIS A 525 6.09 -2.25 21.55
CA HIS A 525 7.34 -1.98 22.22
C HIS A 525 7.64 -0.48 22.22
N TYR A 526 8.15 0.01 23.33
CA TYR A 526 8.63 1.38 23.47
C TYR A 526 10.14 1.37 23.72
N THR A 527 10.84 2.29 23.07
CA THR A 527 12.24 2.59 23.33
C THR A 527 12.39 4.11 23.36
N PRO A 528 12.99 4.68 24.42
CA PRO A 528 13.19 6.13 24.51
C PRO A 528 13.92 6.69 23.30
N VAL A 529 13.47 7.86 22.85
CA VAL A 529 14.10 8.59 21.75
C VAL A 529 15.30 9.37 22.30
N LYS A 530 16.45 9.25 21.65
CA LYS A 530 17.66 9.98 22.03
C LYS A 530 17.78 11.27 21.22
N ALA A 531 18.11 12.37 21.89
CA ALA A 531 18.43 13.62 21.20
C ALA A 531 19.80 13.52 20.51
N ALA A 532 19.96 14.14 19.36
CA ALA A 532 21.20 14.12 18.57
C ALA A 532 22.44 14.69 19.31
N ASN A 533 22.25 15.38 20.43
CA ASN A 533 23.30 15.97 21.27
C ASN A 533 23.70 15.13 22.47
N ASP A 534 23.17 13.93 22.64
CA ASP A 534 23.53 13.06 23.77
C ASP A 534 24.97 12.54 23.60
N ALA A 535 25.83 12.68 24.62
CA ALA A 535 27.25 12.33 24.54
C ALA A 535 27.49 10.84 24.21
N GLN A 536 26.57 9.95 24.66
CA GLN A 536 26.61 8.52 24.33
C GLN A 536 26.32 8.26 22.82
N PHE A 537 25.58 9.14 22.18
CA PHE A 537 25.23 9.05 20.76
C PHE A 537 26.45 9.33 19.85
N LYS A 538 27.27 10.30 20.27
CA LYS A 538 28.54 10.63 19.58
C LYS A 538 29.55 9.49 19.65
N GLN A 539 29.55 8.71 20.72
CA GLN A 539 30.45 7.56 20.89
C GLN A 539 30.04 6.35 20.04
N GLN A 540 28.71 6.09 19.87
CA GLN A 540 28.21 5.03 18.99
C GLN A 540 28.33 5.35 17.49
N ALA A 541 28.25 6.63 17.12
CA ALA A 541 28.44 7.07 15.73
C ALA A 541 29.91 7.05 15.28
N ALA A 542 30.85 7.02 16.23
CA ALA A 542 32.30 6.95 15.98
C ALA A 542 32.84 5.51 15.90
N GLN A 543 32.09 4.50 16.30
CA GLN A 543 32.39 3.08 16.16
C GLN A 543 31.71 2.49 14.89
#